data_e8e1c3a62708e4eeacccc1cdb4c1c495
#
_entry.id   e8e1c3a62708e4eeacccc1cdb4c1c495
#
_cell.length_a   1.000
_cell.length_b   1.000
_cell.length_c   1.000
_cell.angle_alpha   90.00
_cell.angle_beta   90.00
_cell.angle_gamma   90.00
#
_symmetry.space_group_name_H-M   'P 1'
#
loop_
_entity.id
_entity.type
_entity.pdbx_description
1 polymer ?
#
loop_
_entity_poly.entity_id
_entity_poly.type
_entity_poly.pdbx_seq_one_letter_code
_entity_poly.pdbx_strand_id
1 'polypeptide(L)'
;MRSTRRSSGRNVLFQASRPVGAVRAIRASIALIPETFRTMLTLSDIAFDDVAALLARYGLRLERVADGEPIPGSYWGECEAGLIGSTVYARGDTPVHSLLHEACHLIVLPPERRAQVHTDATDSIEEEDAVCVLQSLLGDAIPGAGSERILADMDEWGYTFRLGSARAYVEQDAESSWQWLAAHGLVKLPERSLIR
;
A
#
# COMPACT_ATOMS: atom_id res chain seq x y z
N MET A 1 26.73 -25.90 29.53
CA MET A 1 26.03 -24.60 29.67
C MET A 1 26.36 -23.76 28.48
N ARG A 2 25.50 -23.71 27.47
CA ARG A 2 25.59 -22.78 26.32
C ARG A 2 24.31 -21.92 26.32
N SER A 3 24.51 -20.63 26.65
CA SER A 3 23.46 -19.62 26.68
C SER A 3 23.11 -19.25 25.23
N THR A 4 21.91 -19.61 24.79
CA THR A 4 21.31 -19.12 23.55
C THR A 4 20.68 -17.77 23.82
N ARG A 5 21.29 -16.69 23.35
CA ARG A 5 20.67 -15.37 23.29
C ARG A 5 19.56 -15.41 22.22
N ARG A 6 18.32 -15.35 22.67
CA ARG A 6 17.17 -15.03 21.83
C ARG A 6 17.24 -13.56 21.46
N SER A 7 17.42 -13.26 20.17
CA SER A 7 17.17 -11.92 19.64
C SER A 7 15.65 -11.70 19.67
N SER A 8 15.20 -10.78 20.50
CA SER A 8 13.81 -10.33 20.48
C SER A 8 13.61 -9.42 19.27
N GLY A 9 13.18 -9.98 18.16
CA GLY A 9 12.56 -9.22 17.08
C GLY A 9 11.31 -8.54 17.65
N ARG A 10 11.31 -7.24 17.74
CA ARG A 10 10.11 -6.46 18.09
C ARG A 10 9.32 -6.24 16.82
N ASN A 11 8.18 -6.91 16.76
CA ASN A 11 7.21 -6.80 15.69
C ASN A 11 6.76 -5.36 15.47
N VAL A 12 6.78 -4.93 14.23
CA VAL A 12 6.02 -3.76 13.79
C VAL A 12 4.56 -4.19 13.77
N LEU A 13 3.77 -3.71 14.73
CA LEU A 13 2.33 -3.92 14.75
C LEU A 13 1.70 -2.96 13.74
N PHE A 14 1.28 -3.46 12.60
CA PHE A 14 0.36 -2.79 11.72
C PHE A 14 -1.00 -2.73 12.44
N GLN A 15 -1.31 -1.60 13.04
CA GLN A 15 -2.64 -1.30 13.53
C GLN A 15 -3.11 -0.01 12.86
N ALA A 16 -3.90 -0.16 11.80
CA ALA A 16 -4.72 0.92 11.29
C ALA A 16 -5.83 1.25 12.31
N SER A 17 -5.47 2.05 13.33
CA SER A 17 -6.45 2.56 14.30
C SER A 17 -7.11 3.80 13.73
N ARG A 18 -8.20 3.65 12.97
CA ARG A 18 -9.07 4.77 12.63
C ARG A 18 -9.87 5.22 13.85
N PRO A 19 -9.89 6.51 14.20
CA PRO A 19 -10.88 7.02 15.16
C PRO A 19 -12.26 7.01 14.48
N VAL A 20 -13.10 6.08 14.87
CA VAL A 20 -14.53 6.06 14.53
C VAL A 20 -15.17 7.30 15.15
N GLY A 21 -15.42 8.34 14.35
CA GLY A 21 -16.20 9.51 14.81
C GLY A 21 -15.79 10.89 14.33
N ALA A 22 -14.63 11.07 13.67
CA ALA A 22 -14.15 12.42 13.31
C ALA A 22 -14.58 12.96 11.94
N VAL A 23 -15.22 12.18 11.07
CA VAL A 23 -15.49 12.57 9.68
C VAL A 23 -16.70 13.50 9.54
N ARG A 24 -17.52 13.70 10.55
CA ARG A 24 -18.78 14.48 10.43
C ARG A 24 -18.72 15.95 10.89
N ALA A 25 -17.61 16.41 11.45
CA ALA A 25 -17.52 17.76 12.04
C ALA A 25 -16.67 18.79 11.25
N ILE A 26 -16.02 18.42 10.13
CA ILE A 26 -15.05 19.30 9.44
C ILE A 26 -15.61 19.91 8.14
N ARG A 27 -16.91 19.87 7.90
CA ARG A 27 -17.50 20.49 6.68
C ARG A 27 -17.79 22.00 6.78
N ALA A 28 -17.47 22.67 7.88
CA ALA A 28 -17.89 24.07 8.10
C ALA A 28 -16.76 25.12 8.19
N SER A 29 -15.50 24.81 7.83
CA SER A 29 -14.42 25.83 7.88
C SER A 29 -13.39 25.65 6.75
N ILE A 30 -13.83 25.61 5.50
CA ILE A 30 -12.96 25.40 4.31
C ILE A 30 -12.43 26.72 3.73
N ALA A 31 -12.39 27.81 4.45
CA ALA A 31 -12.05 29.13 3.86
C ALA A 31 -10.62 29.64 4.10
N LEU A 32 -9.75 28.97 4.89
CA LEU A 32 -8.40 29.48 5.18
C LEU A 32 -7.42 28.35 5.60
N ILE A 33 -7.33 27.28 4.81
CA ILE A 33 -6.26 26.28 5.00
C ILE A 33 -5.18 26.60 3.97
N PRO A 34 -3.90 26.80 4.36
CA PRO A 34 -2.79 26.95 3.41
C PRO A 34 -2.70 25.72 2.48
N GLU A 35 -2.28 25.93 1.23
CA GLU A 35 -2.14 24.90 0.17
C GLU A 35 -1.29 23.67 0.54
N THR A 36 -0.79 23.56 1.76
CA THR A 36 0.06 22.48 2.27
C THR A 36 -0.71 21.29 2.85
N PHE A 37 -2.04 21.38 3.04
CA PHE A 37 -2.86 20.21 3.36
C PHE A 37 -3.47 19.64 2.07
N ARG A 38 -2.63 19.01 1.26
CA ARG A 38 -3.08 18.25 0.10
C ARG A 38 -3.85 17.03 0.61
N THR A 39 -5.11 16.95 0.22
CA THR A 39 -5.88 15.69 0.26
C THR A 39 -5.05 14.54 -0.33
N MET A 40 -5.15 13.34 0.25
CA MET A 40 -4.49 12.12 -0.28
C MET A 40 -4.72 11.99 -1.77
N LEU A 41 -3.71 11.48 -2.47
CA LEU A 41 -3.79 11.20 -3.91
C LEU A 41 -4.78 10.07 -4.14
N THR A 42 -5.80 10.32 -4.96
CA THR A 42 -6.82 9.33 -5.30
C THR A 42 -6.70 8.86 -6.75
N LEU A 43 -7.40 7.78 -7.09
CA LEU A 43 -7.42 7.25 -8.45
C LEU A 43 -8.00 8.25 -9.46
N SER A 44 -8.82 9.21 -9.03
CA SER A 44 -9.33 10.30 -9.89
C SER A 44 -8.30 11.36 -10.22
N ASP A 45 -7.20 11.46 -9.45
CA ASP A 45 -6.15 12.46 -9.65
C ASP A 45 -5.08 12.01 -10.65
N ILE A 46 -5.09 10.74 -11.08
CA ILE A 46 -4.12 10.13 -11.98
C ILE A 46 -4.81 9.41 -13.14
N ALA A 47 -4.06 9.12 -14.20
CA ALA A 47 -4.59 8.38 -15.33
C ALA A 47 -4.83 6.91 -14.96
N PHE A 48 -6.08 6.46 -15.02
CA PHE A 48 -6.47 5.08 -14.76
C PHE A 48 -5.68 4.08 -15.61
N ASP A 49 -5.48 4.39 -16.89
CA ASP A 49 -4.79 3.51 -17.84
C ASP A 49 -3.32 3.31 -17.49
N ASP A 50 -2.65 4.31 -16.89
CA ASP A 50 -1.27 4.18 -16.43
C ASP A 50 -1.16 3.17 -15.28
N VAL A 51 -2.10 3.24 -14.32
CA VAL A 51 -2.16 2.28 -13.21
C VAL A 51 -2.52 0.89 -13.73
N ALA A 52 -3.51 0.77 -14.60
CA ALA A 52 -3.91 -0.50 -15.20
C ALA A 52 -2.75 -1.13 -15.99
N ALA A 53 -2.01 -0.34 -16.77
CA ALA A 53 -0.84 -0.81 -17.50
C ALA A 53 0.30 -1.26 -16.57
N LEU A 54 0.52 -0.56 -15.46
CA LEU A 54 1.49 -0.98 -14.43
C LEU A 54 1.11 -2.34 -13.85
N LEU A 55 -0.15 -2.50 -13.39
CA LEU A 55 -0.62 -3.74 -12.78
C LEU A 55 -0.61 -4.92 -13.77
N ALA A 56 -0.92 -4.66 -15.04
CA ALA A 56 -0.88 -5.68 -16.09
C ALA A 56 0.53 -6.30 -16.29
N ARG A 57 1.61 -5.57 -16.01
CA ARG A 57 3.00 -6.10 -16.05
C ARG A 57 3.23 -7.23 -15.04
N TYR A 58 2.44 -7.24 -13.97
CA TYR A 58 2.46 -8.26 -12.92
C TYR A 58 1.34 -9.32 -13.08
N GLY A 59 0.62 -9.27 -14.21
CA GLY A 59 -0.49 -10.20 -14.50
C GLY A 59 -1.76 -9.91 -13.69
N LEU A 60 -1.92 -8.68 -13.22
CA LEU A 60 -3.10 -8.23 -12.48
C LEU A 60 -4.01 -7.40 -13.36
N ARG A 61 -5.29 -7.33 -13.01
CA ARG A 61 -6.29 -6.45 -13.61
C ARG A 61 -6.70 -5.38 -12.62
N LEU A 62 -6.98 -4.18 -13.13
CA LEU A 62 -7.63 -3.11 -12.39
C LEU A 62 -9.06 -2.95 -12.92
N GLU A 63 -10.04 -3.03 -12.03
CA GLU A 63 -11.45 -2.82 -12.36
C GLU A 63 -11.97 -1.58 -11.65
N ARG A 64 -12.56 -0.68 -12.44
CA ARG A 64 -13.16 0.53 -11.89
C ARG A 64 -14.55 0.22 -11.35
N VAL A 65 -14.78 0.57 -10.10
CA VAL A 65 -16.09 0.55 -9.44
C VAL A 65 -16.76 1.90 -9.62
N ALA A 66 -18.07 1.92 -9.85
CA ALA A 66 -18.82 3.16 -9.96
C ALA A 66 -18.83 3.95 -8.65
N ASP A 67 -18.93 5.27 -8.74
CA ASP A 67 -18.96 6.15 -7.57
C ASP A 67 -20.15 5.82 -6.66
N GLY A 68 -19.87 5.69 -5.37
CA GLY A 68 -20.87 5.36 -4.36
C GLY A 68 -21.23 3.87 -4.23
N GLU A 69 -20.76 3.03 -5.16
CA GLU A 69 -20.98 1.58 -5.06
C GLU A 69 -19.98 0.93 -4.10
N PRO A 70 -20.34 -0.16 -3.41
CA PRO A 70 -19.42 -0.93 -2.58
C PRO A 70 -18.26 -1.49 -3.42
N ILE A 71 -17.03 -1.40 -2.88
CA ILE A 71 -15.85 -1.96 -3.55
C ILE A 71 -15.75 -3.46 -3.26
N PRO A 72 -15.83 -4.33 -4.28
CA PRO A 72 -15.75 -5.78 -4.07
C PRO A 72 -14.41 -6.19 -3.48
N GLY A 73 -14.43 -7.04 -2.45
CA GLY A 73 -13.20 -7.55 -1.83
C GLY A 73 -12.44 -6.54 -0.97
N SER A 74 -12.99 -5.35 -0.69
CA SER A 74 -12.42 -4.43 0.30
C SER A 74 -12.57 -5.00 1.71
N TYR A 75 -11.51 -4.92 2.52
CA TYR A 75 -11.51 -5.43 3.89
C TYR A 75 -12.29 -4.49 4.83
N TRP A 76 -11.99 -3.20 4.77
CA TRP A 76 -12.62 -2.19 5.63
C TRP A 76 -13.87 -1.56 5.02
N GLY A 77 -14.07 -1.72 3.69
CA GLY A 77 -15.10 -1.03 2.96
C GLY A 77 -14.75 0.44 2.65
N GLU A 78 -15.76 1.28 2.50
CA GLU A 78 -15.61 2.70 2.17
C GLU A 78 -14.87 2.94 0.84
N CYS A 79 -13.76 3.73 0.83
CA CYS A 79 -12.99 4.04 -0.37
C CYS A 79 -11.72 3.17 -0.53
N GLU A 80 -11.49 2.21 0.35
CA GLU A 80 -10.33 1.33 0.27
C GLU A 80 -10.43 0.37 -0.91
N ALA A 81 -9.30 0.09 -1.58
CA ALA A 81 -9.26 -0.90 -2.65
C ALA A 81 -9.63 -2.30 -2.15
N GLY A 82 -10.04 -3.16 -3.07
CA GLY A 82 -10.38 -4.54 -2.74
C GLY A 82 -9.77 -5.55 -3.69
N LEU A 83 -9.71 -6.81 -3.26
CA LEU A 83 -9.09 -7.91 -3.97
C LEU A 83 -10.06 -9.07 -4.20
N ILE A 84 -10.12 -9.55 -5.44
CA ILE A 84 -10.72 -10.86 -5.74
C ILE A 84 -9.90 -11.54 -6.85
N GLY A 85 -9.31 -12.68 -6.57
CA GLY A 85 -8.43 -13.39 -7.50
C GLY A 85 -7.23 -12.55 -7.91
N SER A 86 -7.04 -12.32 -9.20
CA SER A 86 -5.99 -11.46 -9.76
C SER A 86 -6.50 -10.06 -10.12
N THR A 87 -7.58 -9.62 -9.49
CA THR A 87 -8.22 -8.33 -9.80
C THR A 87 -8.22 -7.42 -8.58
N VAL A 88 -7.75 -6.20 -8.80
CA VAL A 88 -7.85 -5.09 -7.85
C VAL A 88 -9.07 -4.25 -8.23
N TYR A 89 -9.95 -3.97 -7.30
CA TYR A 89 -11.14 -3.14 -7.47
C TYR A 89 -10.93 -1.80 -6.78
N ALA A 90 -11.24 -0.71 -7.49
CA ALA A 90 -11.09 0.63 -6.94
C ALA A 90 -12.11 1.61 -7.54
N ARG A 91 -12.55 2.58 -6.73
CA ARG A 91 -13.35 3.73 -7.17
C ARG A 91 -12.48 4.94 -7.47
N GLY A 92 -13.09 5.98 -8.02
CA GLY A 92 -12.41 7.26 -8.24
C GLY A 92 -11.83 7.88 -6.96
N ASP A 93 -12.50 7.72 -5.82
CA ASP A 93 -12.09 8.21 -4.50
C ASP A 93 -11.14 7.28 -3.73
N THR A 94 -10.76 6.13 -4.29
CA THR A 94 -9.80 5.20 -3.67
C THR A 94 -8.41 5.83 -3.62
N PRO A 95 -7.76 5.92 -2.44
CA PRO A 95 -6.40 6.40 -2.31
C PRO A 95 -5.43 5.52 -3.11
N VAL A 96 -4.50 6.14 -3.83
CA VAL A 96 -3.53 5.42 -4.66
C VAL A 96 -2.63 4.52 -3.82
N HIS A 97 -2.23 4.96 -2.61
CA HIS A 97 -1.45 4.11 -1.70
C HIS A 97 -2.20 2.84 -1.31
N SER A 98 -3.53 2.91 -1.04
CA SER A 98 -4.37 1.75 -0.73
C SER A 98 -4.47 0.80 -1.93
N LEU A 99 -4.71 1.33 -3.13
CA LEU A 99 -4.72 0.53 -4.36
C LEU A 99 -3.40 -0.20 -4.58
N LEU A 100 -2.26 0.49 -4.39
CA LEU A 100 -0.94 -0.10 -4.54
C LEU A 100 -0.64 -1.12 -3.45
N HIS A 101 -1.09 -0.89 -2.21
CA HIS A 101 -0.95 -1.83 -1.11
C HIS A 101 -1.61 -3.17 -1.45
N GLU A 102 -2.88 -3.13 -1.82
CA GLU A 102 -3.65 -4.30 -2.22
C GLU A 102 -3.04 -5.00 -3.46
N ALA A 103 -2.62 -4.22 -4.46
CA ALA A 103 -1.93 -4.78 -5.62
C ALA A 103 -0.62 -5.48 -5.23
N CYS A 104 0.15 -4.93 -4.29
CA CYS A 104 1.42 -5.51 -3.83
C CYS A 104 1.22 -6.87 -3.16
N HIS A 105 0.15 -7.08 -2.39
CA HIS A 105 -0.18 -8.40 -1.87
C HIS A 105 -0.32 -9.44 -2.99
N LEU A 106 -0.99 -9.09 -4.09
CA LEU A 106 -1.10 -9.99 -5.23
C LEU A 106 0.21 -10.15 -6.00
N ILE A 107 1.07 -9.12 -6.06
CA ILE A 107 2.37 -9.17 -6.73
C ILE A 107 3.31 -10.14 -6.04
N VAL A 108 3.37 -10.09 -4.70
CA VAL A 108 4.25 -10.93 -3.90
C VAL A 108 3.77 -12.39 -3.85
N LEU A 109 2.47 -12.63 -4.04
CA LEU A 109 1.92 -13.99 -4.10
C LEU A 109 2.28 -14.72 -5.39
N PRO A 110 2.63 -16.01 -5.34
CA PRO A 110 2.71 -16.85 -6.52
C PRO A 110 1.39 -16.81 -7.32
N PRO A 111 1.43 -16.71 -8.67
CA PRO A 111 0.23 -16.56 -9.49
C PRO A 111 -0.84 -17.64 -9.25
N GLU A 112 -0.42 -18.88 -8.98
CA GLU A 112 -1.33 -20.01 -8.71
C GLU A 112 -2.11 -19.86 -7.40
N ARG A 113 -1.63 -19.07 -6.44
CA ARG A 113 -2.33 -18.78 -5.19
C ARG A 113 -3.35 -17.66 -5.32
N ARG A 114 -3.18 -16.76 -6.27
CA ARG A 114 -4.04 -15.58 -6.46
C ARG A 114 -5.50 -15.93 -6.71
N ALA A 115 -5.76 -17.05 -7.41
CA ALA A 115 -7.13 -17.48 -7.72
C ALA A 115 -8.01 -17.75 -6.48
N GLN A 116 -7.40 -17.94 -5.31
CA GLN A 116 -8.09 -18.21 -4.05
C GLN A 116 -8.22 -16.97 -3.16
N VAL A 117 -7.61 -15.85 -3.55
CA VAL A 117 -7.65 -14.60 -2.78
C VAL A 117 -9.05 -13.99 -2.85
N HIS A 118 -9.57 -13.62 -1.69
CA HIS A 118 -10.78 -12.82 -1.55
C HIS A 118 -10.64 -11.98 -0.28
N THR A 119 -10.52 -10.67 -0.44
CA THR A 119 -10.42 -9.67 0.64
C THR A 119 -9.09 -9.69 1.38
N ASP A 120 -8.57 -10.86 1.74
CA ASP A 120 -7.34 -11.02 2.52
C ASP A 120 -6.35 -11.91 1.76
N ALA A 121 -5.11 -11.48 1.64
CA ALA A 121 -4.09 -12.15 0.84
C ALA A 121 -3.00 -12.83 1.70
N THR A 122 -2.74 -12.35 2.93
CA THR A 122 -1.68 -12.87 3.78
C THR A 122 -1.90 -12.63 5.27
N ASP A 123 -1.37 -13.56 6.09
CA ASP A 123 -1.25 -13.43 7.55
C ASP A 123 0.21 -13.20 7.99
N SER A 124 1.13 -13.01 7.05
CA SER A 124 2.57 -12.90 7.32
C SER A 124 2.99 -11.45 7.57
N ILE A 125 3.53 -11.16 8.75
CA ILE A 125 4.09 -9.84 9.10
C ILE A 125 5.26 -9.47 8.17
N GLU A 126 6.11 -10.44 7.79
CA GLU A 126 7.24 -10.21 6.89
C GLU A 126 6.77 -9.80 5.49
N GLU A 127 5.66 -10.38 5.03
CA GLU A 127 5.04 -10.03 3.75
C GLU A 127 4.39 -8.64 3.81
N GLU A 128 3.65 -8.32 4.88
CA GLU A 128 3.08 -6.99 5.10
C GLU A 128 4.16 -5.89 5.10
N ASP A 129 5.26 -6.12 5.83
CA ASP A 129 6.39 -5.20 5.87
C ASP A 129 7.03 -5.01 4.48
N ALA A 130 7.16 -6.10 3.71
CA ALA A 130 7.69 -6.06 2.34
C ALA A 130 6.72 -5.35 1.38
N VAL A 131 5.41 -5.57 1.50
CA VAL A 131 4.36 -4.88 0.73
C VAL A 131 4.43 -3.37 0.94
N CYS A 132 4.65 -2.89 2.17
CA CYS A 132 4.82 -1.47 2.47
C CYS A 132 6.02 -0.83 1.74
N VAL A 133 7.12 -1.56 1.55
CA VAL A 133 8.26 -1.09 0.74
C VAL A 133 7.89 -1.11 -0.74
N LEU A 134 7.33 -2.20 -1.23
CA LEU A 134 7.03 -2.39 -2.65
C LEU A 134 6.02 -1.36 -3.17
N GLN A 135 4.97 -1.05 -2.40
CA GLN A 135 3.97 -0.05 -2.81
C GLN A 135 4.58 1.34 -3.02
N SER A 136 5.57 1.73 -2.20
CA SER A 136 6.25 3.01 -2.38
C SER A 136 7.05 3.04 -3.68
N LEU A 137 7.75 1.96 -4.03
CA LEU A 137 8.50 1.85 -5.28
C LEU A 137 7.60 1.86 -6.52
N LEU A 138 6.43 1.22 -6.45
CA LEU A 138 5.47 1.23 -7.55
C LEU A 138 4.92 2.62 -7.81
N GLY A 139 4.86 3.48 -6.78
CA GLY A 139 4.50 4.88 -6.93
C GLY A 139 5.36 5.64 -7.95
N ASP A 140 6.67 5.33 -8.02
CA ASP A 140 7.58 5.97 -9.00
C ASP A 140 7.30 5.53 -10.44
N ALA A 141 6.58 4.44 -10.63
CA ALA A 141 6.19 3.96 -11.97
C ALA A 141 4.88 4.57 -12.47
N ILE A 142 4.20 5.38 -11.66
CA ILE A 142 2.92 6.02 -12.00
C ILE A 142 3.15 7.52 -12.21
N PRO A 143 2.91 8.06 -13.44
CA PRO A 143 2.97 9.49 -13.68
C PRO A 143 2.03 10.27 -12.73
N GLY A 144 2.58 11.27 -12.06
CA GLY A 144 1.83 12.10 -11.12
C GLY A 144 1.73 11.57 -9.68
N ALA A 145 2.18 10.32 -9.40
CA ALA A 145 2.28 9.78 -8.05
C ALA A 145 3.69 10.03 -7.45
N GLY A 146 4.57 9.06 -7.55
CA GLY A 146 5.93 9.10 -6.96
C GLY A 146 6.00 8.50 -5.55
N SER A 147 7.14 7.88 -5.22
CA SER A 147 7.36 7.20 -3.93
C SER A 147 7.18 8.15 -2.75
N GLU A 148 7.68 9.37 -2.85
CA GLU A 148 7.57 10.40 -1.83
C GLU A 148 6.12 10.71 -1.46
N ARG A 149 5.25 10.78 -2.47
CA ARG A 149 3.84 11.04 -2.26
C ARG A 149 3.14 9.84 -1.63
N ILE A 150 3.44 8.64 -2.09
CA ILE A 150 2.88 7.41 -1.52
C ILE A 150 3.25 7.27 -0.04
N LEU A 151 4.52 7.52 0.33
CA LEU A 151 4.96 7.47 1.72
C LEU A 151 4.26 8.53 2.60
N ALA A 152 4.06 9.73 2.08
CA ALA A 152 3.33 10.78 2.81
C ALA A 152 1.84 10.45 2.99
N ASP A 153 1.20 9.88 1.96
CA ASP A 153 -0.20 9.45 2.02
C ASP A 153 -0.40 8.25 2.96
N MET A 154 0.59 7.34 3.06
CA MET A 154 0.60 6.26 4.06
C MET A 154 0.61 6.83 5.49
N ASP A 155 1.46 7.82 5.76
CA ASP A 155 1.52 8.47 7.07
C ASP A 155 0.19 9.19 7.41
N GLU A 156 -0.41 9.89 6.45
CA GLU A 156 -1.70 10.58 6.60
C GLU A 156 -2.85 9.58 6.81
N TRP A 157 -2.82 8.42 6.16
CA TRP A 157 -3.80 7.35 6.34
C TRP A 157 -3.74 6.72 7.72
N GLY A 158 -2.59 6.83 8.41
CA GLY A 158 -2.39 6.33 9.77
C GLY A 158 -1.60 5.03 9.86
N TYR A 159 -0.77 4.73 8.87
CA TYR A 159 0.24 3.67 9.00
C TYR A 159 1.18 4.00 10.17
N THR A 160 1.49 3.01 10.99
CA THR A 160 2.33 3.21 12.18
C THR A 160 3.62 2.43 12.07
N PHE A 161 4.73 3.13 11.99
CA PHE A 161 6.06 2.53 11.94
C PHE A 161 6.87 2.89 13.18
N ARG A 162 7.78 1.99 13.56
CA ARG A 162 8.63 2.14 14.76
C ARG A 162 9.42 3.46 14.79
N LEU A 163 9.83 3.96 13.61
CA LEU A 163 10.57 5.22 13.48
C LEU A 163 9.67 6.45 13.27
N GLY A 164 8.35 6.30 13.36
CA GLY A 164 7.40 7.38 13.35
C GLY A 164 6.90 7.81 11.97
N SER A 165 7.45 7.28 10.87
CA SER A 165 6.94 7.54 9.53
C SER A 165 7.29 6.42 8.56
N ALA A 166 6.49 6.29 7.47
CA ALA A 166 6.73 5.36 6.38
C ALA A 166 8.08 5.61 5.70
N ARG A 167 8.43 6.88 5.50
CA ARG A 167 9.76 7.25 4.96
C ARG A 167 10.89 6.73 5.83
N ALA A 168 10.88 7.05 7.12
CA ALA A 168 11.94 6.63 8.03
C ALA A 168 12.05 5.09 8.09
N TYR A 169 10.92 4.38 8.02
CA TYR A 169 10.89 2.93 7.93
C TYR A 169 11.61 2.44 6.67
N VAL A 170 11.19 2.89 5.49
CA VAL A 170 11.76 2.43 4.20
C VAL A 170 13.25 2.73 4.09
N GLU A 171 13.70 3.89 4.56
CA GLU A 171 15.10 4.32 4.48
C GLU A 171 16.03 3.64 5.50
N GLN A 172 15.55 3.41 6.73
CA GLN A 172 16.44 3.12 7.87
C GLN A 172 16.09 1.82 8.63
N ASP A 173 14.91 1.23 8.44
CA ASP A 173 14.43 0.11 9.25
C ASP A 173 13.93 -1.09 8.44
N ALA A 174 13.82 -0.97 7.12
CA ALA A 174 13.24 -1.97 6.24
C ALA A 174 14.24 -2.95 5.61
N GLU A 175 15.44 -3.13 6.18
CA GLU A 175 16.48 -3.99 5.59
C GLU A 175 16.00 -5.42 5.35
N SER A 176 15.23 -6.00 6.29
CA SER A 176 14.64 -7.33 6.13
C SER A 176 13.66 -7.40 4.96
N SER A 177 12.84 -6.35 4.78
CA SER A 177 11.87 -6.25 3.69
C SER A 177 12.57 -6.12 2.34
N TRP A 178 13.65 -5.34 2.25
CA TRP A 178 14.47 -5.25 1.05
C TRP A 178 15.07 -6.61 0.66
N GLN A 179 15.62 -7.34 1.64
CA GLN A 179 16.18 -8.69 1.43
C GLN A 179 15.08 -9.68 1.02
N TRP A 180 13.91 -9.60 1.63
CA TRP A 180 12.76 -10.44 1.29
C TRP A 180 12.32 -10.19 -0.16
N LEU A 181 12.13 -8.93 -0.56
CA LEU A 181 11.76 -8.57 -1.93
C LEU A 181 12.82 -9.00 -2.96
N ALA A 182 14.11 -8.88 -2.63
CA ALA A 182 15.19 -9.33 -3.49
C ALA A 182 15.21 -10.85 -3.65
N ALA A 183 14.97 -11.61 -2.56
CA ALA A 183 14.88 -13.06 -2.60
C ALA A 183 13.69 -13.56 -3.46
N HIS A 184 12.62 -12.74 -3.57
CA HIS A 184 11.46 -13.02 -4.42
C HIS A 184 11.60 -12.43 -5.85
N GLY A 185 12.76 -11.87 -6.19
CA GLY A 185 13.04 -11.37 -7.54
C GLY A 185 12.27 -10.10 -7.91
N LEU A 186 11.84 -9.31 -6.95
CA LEU A 186 11.06 -8.09 -7.16
C LEU A 186 11.91 -6.82 -7.20
N VAL A 187 13.03 -6.82 -6.46
CA VAL A 187 13.97 -5.69 -6.42
C VAL A 187 15.42 -6.13 -6.60
N LYS A 188 16.27 -5.19 -6.98
CA LYS A 188 17.72 -5.36 -7.06
C LYS A 188 18.40 -4.74 -5.86
N LEU A 189 19.36 -5.44 -5.28
CA LEU A 189 20.26 -4.92 -4.27
C LEU A 189 21.68 -4.78 -4.87
N PRO A 190 22.47 -3.77 -4.44
CA PRO A 190 22.18 -2.78 -3.40
C PRO A 190 21.37 -1.55 -3.89
N GLU A 191 21.00 -1.45 -5.18
CA GLU A 191 20.40 -0.26 -5.78
C GLU A 191 19.01 0.06 -5.24
N ARG A 192 18.36 -0.89 -4.55
CA ARG A 192 16.99 -0.77 -4.02
C ARG A 192 16.00 -0.31 -5.08
N SER A 193 16.01 -0.98 -6.24
CA SER A 193 15.18 -0.65 -7.41
C SER A 193 14.39 -1.85 -7.89
N LEU A 194 13.23 -1.60 -8.52
CA LEU A 194 12.40 -2.65 -9.12
C LEU A 194 13.16 -3.40 -10.24
N ILE A 195 12.92 -4.70 -10.33
CA ILE A 195 13.33 -5.51 -11.49
C ILE A 195 12.30 -5.25 -12.60
N ARG A 196 12.79 -4.80 -13.77
CA ARG A 196 11.96 -4.49 -14.94
C ARG A 196 11.75 -5.74 -15.79
#